data_53eb13cc8e83eda0afaa24dff7243203
#
_entry.id   53eb13cc8e83eda0afaa24dff7243203
#
_cell.length_a   1.000
_cell.length_b   1.000
_cell.length_c   1.000
_cell.angle_alpha   90.00
_cell.angle_beta   90.00
_cell.angle_gamma   90.00
#
_symmetry.space_group_name_H-M   'P 1'
#
loop_
_entity.id
_entity.type
_entity.pdbx_description
1 polymer ?
#
loop_
_entity_poly.entity_id
_entity_poly.type
_entity_poly.pdbx_seq_one_letter_code
_entity_poly.pdbx_strand_id
1 'polypeptide(L)'
;MKLQIVVPVYRVYVNIYMFSKQKELNKINNKILSNFGEEEDSFSCTGRSYAIYINKDGYRSADIVIDKSTISHGLIAHEVLHSVNHILRYVDIPLTEESEEAYTTLNHYLIESIYSRFKELEFTFE
;
A
#
# COMPACT_ATOMS: atom_id res chain seq x y z
N MET A 1 -11.00 7.93 -1.97
CA MET A 1 -11.29 6.90 -0.95
C MET A 1 -9.97 6.39 -0.37
N LYS A 2 -9.93 6.19 0.93
CA LYS A 2 -8.73 5.70 1.62
C LYS A 2 -9.10 4.53 2.53
N LEU A 3 -8.30 3.46 2.49
CA LEU A 3 -8.36 2.35 3.43
C LEU A 3 -7.09 2.35 4.26
N GLN A 4 -7.21 1.96 5.53
CA GLN A 4 -6.04 1.74 6.38
C GLN A 4 -6.12 0.34 6.99
N ILE A 5 -5.10 -0.46 6.76
CA ILE A 5 -4.95 -1.78 7.35
C ILE A 5 -3.81 -1.72 8.37
N VAL A 6 -4.07 -2.15 9.58
CA VAL A 6 -3.04 -2.18 10.62
C VAL A 6 -2.37 -3.54 10.63
N VAL A 7 -1.05 -3.56 10.66
CA VAL A 7 -0.25 -4.78 10.80
C VAL A 7 0.49 -4.66 12.13
N PRO A 8 -0.13 -5.09 13.25
CA PRO A 8 0.40 -4.81 14.59
C PRO A 8 1.78 -5.42 14.85
N VAL A 9 2.02 -6.62 14.36
CA VAL A 9 3.28 -7.35 14.62
C VAL A 9 4.50 -6.59 14.09
N TYR A 10 4.34 -5.83 13.01
CA TYR A 10 5.43 -5.01 12.44
C TYR A 10 5.26 -3.52 12.71
N ARG A 11 4.18 -3.13 13.40
CA ARG A 11 3.83 -1.74 13.71
C ARG A 11 3.79 -0.90 12.42
N VAL A 12 3.00 -1.38 11.45
CA VAL A 12 2.86 -0.75 10.13
C VAL A 12 1.39 -0.49 9.84
N TYR A 13 1.11 0.70 9.28
CA TYR A 13 -0.14 0.99 8.61
C TYR A 13 0.07 0.79 7.11
N VAL A 14 -0.78 0.01 6.49
CA VAL A 14 -0.84 -0.07 5.03
C VAL A 14 -2.01 0.82 4.61
N ASN A 15 -1.70 1.94 3.97
CA ASN A 15 -2.69 2.91 3.53
C ASN A 15 -2.90 2.76 2.02
N ILE A 16 -4.15 2.55 1.62
CA ILE A 16 -4.50 2.41 0.22
C ILE A 16 -5.37 3.59 -0.18
N TYR A 17 -4.85 4.41 -1.08
CA TYR A 17 -5.55 5.58 -1.61
C TYR A 17 -6.05 5.23 -3.00
N MET A 18 -7.35 5.37 -3.20
CA MET A 18 -7.96 5.17 -4.52
C MET A 18 -8.36 6.51 -5.10
N PHE A 19 -7.89 6.80 -6.30
CA PHE A 19 -8.13 8.06 -6.99
C PHE A 19 -8.88 7.82 -8.30
N SER A 20 -9.57 8.86 -8.80
CA SER A 20 -10.28 8.82 -10.07
C SER A 20 -9.74 9.82 -11.07
N LYS A 21 -9.10 10.89 -10.61
CA LYS A 21 -8.62 11.99 -11.44
C LYS A 21 -7.15 12.27 -11.18
N GLN A 22 -6.45 12.71 -12.22
CA GLN A 22 -5.03 13.08 -12.13
C GLN A 22 -4.76 14.10 -11.03
N LYS A 23 -5.67 15.05 -10.83
CA LYS A 23 -5.54 16.07 -9.78
C LYS A 23 -5.52 15.46 -8.39
N GLU A 24 -6.35 14.44 -8.14
CA GLU A 24 -6.36 13.72 -6.87
C GLU A 24 -5.05 12.96 -6.66
N LEU A 25 -4.57 12.29 -7.72
CA LEU A 25 -3.31 11.56 -7.67
C LEU A 25 -2.14 12.48 -7.34
N ASN A 26 -2.06 13.65 -7.99
CA ASN A 26 -0.99 14.61 -7.73
C ASN A 26 -0.98 15.06 -6.27
N LYS A 27 -2.15 15.33 -5.71
CA LYS A 27 -2.29 15.76 -4.31
C LYS A 27 -1.85 14.67 -3.34
N ILE A 28 -2.29 13.43 -3.58
CA ILE A 28 -1.93 12.28 -2.73
C ILE A 28 -0.42 12.02 -2.83
N ASN A 29 0.11 11.97 -4.04
CA ASN A 29 1.52 11.71 -4.28
C ASN A 29 2.43 12.74 -3.59
N ASN A 30 2.11 14.02 -3.74
CA ASN A 30 2.91 15.08 -3.12
C ASN A 30 2.86 15.01 -1.59
N LYS A 31 1.70 14.66 -1.03
CA LYS A 31 1.56 14.48 0.41
C LYS A 31 2.42 13.32 0.91
N ILE A 32 2.42 12.20 0.19
CA ILE A 32 3.25 11.04 0.57
C ILE A 32 4.73 11.39 0.43
N LEU A 33 5.14 11.95 -0.71
CA LEU A 33 6.55 12.28 -0.97
C LEU A 33 7.11 13.33 0.00
N SER A 34 6.26 14.19 0.55
CA SER A 34 6.70 15.17 1.55
C SER A 34 7.31 14.50 2.79
N ASN A 35 6.91 13.26 3.11
CA ASN A 35 7.47 12.50 4.23
C ASN A 35 8.91 12.04 3.96
N PHE A 36 9.34 12.09 2.69
CA PHE A 36 10.70 11.73 2.27
C PHE A 36 11.52 12.98 1.91
N GLY A 37 10.94 14.17 2.06
CA GLY A 37 11.58 15.41 1.62
C GLY A 37 11.63 15.57 0.11
N GLU A 38 10.75 14.90 -0.62
CA GLU A 38 10.68 14.89 -2.08
C GLU A 38 9.41 15.56 -2.57
N GLU A 39 9.44 16.05 -3.81
CA GLU A 39 8.29 16.63 -4.50
C GLU A 39 8.30 16.23 -5.97
N GLU A 40 7.09 16.01 -6.52
CA GLU A 40 6.88 15.85 -7.96
C GLU A 40 5.66 16.66 -8.32
N ASP A 41 5.73 17.46 -9.37
CA ASP A 41 4.60 18.28 -9.82
C ASP A 41 3.48 17.40 -10.38
N SER A 42 3.85 16.37 -11.11
CA SER A 42 2.87 15.44 -11.69
C SER A 42 3.54 14.13 -12.12
N PHE A 43 2.78 13.04 -12.05
CA PHE A 43 3.15 11.76 -12.63
C PHE A 43 1.87 10.98 -12.94
N SER A 44 1.98 9.94 -13.77
CA SER A 44 0.85 9.09 -14.12
C SER A 44 1.16 7.66 -13.75
N CYS A 45 0.16 6.97 -13.20
CA CYS A 45 0.25 5.54 -12.91
C CYS A 45 -1.14 4.93 -12.79
N THR A 46 -1.24 3.61 -12.91
CA THR A 46 -2.45 2.87 -12.56
C THR A 46 -2.39 2.41 -11.11
N GLY A 47 -1.18 2.21 -10.59
CA GLY A 47 -0.91 1.88 -9.21
C GLY A 47 0.55 2.13 -8.87
N ARG A 48 0.83 2.42 -7.61
CA ARG A 48 2.18 2.64 -7.12
C ARG A 48 2.25 2.29 -5.64
N SER A 49 3.31 1.57 -5.26
CA SER A 49 3.65 1.32 -3.86
C SER A 49 4.86 2.15 -3.48
N TYR A 50 4.82 2.76 -2.31
CA TYR A 50 5.88 3.65 -1.85
C TYR A 50 6.78 2.95 -0.83
N ALA A 51 7.99 3.45 -0.67
CA ALA A 51 8.89 3.00 0.37
C ALA A 51 8.30 3.31 1.76
N ILE A 52 8.85 2.69 2.78
CA ILE A 52 8.38 2.84 4.16
C ILE A 52 8.90 4.15 4.76
N TYR A 53 8.05 4.83 5.51
CA TYR A 53 8.47 5.97 6.34
C TYR A 53 7.87 5.84 7.74
N ILE A 54 8.46 6.54 8.72
CA ILE A 54 8.00 6.49 10.11
C ILE A 54 7.05 7.65 10.37
N ASN A 55 5.86 7.34 10.89
CA ASN A 55 4.85 8.31 11.27
C ASN A 55 5.19 8.97 12.62
N LYS A 56 4.48 10.06 12.92
CA LYS A 56 4.64 10.80 14.18
C LYS A 56 4.35 9.97 15.42
N ASP A 57 3.48 8.95 15.30
CA ASP A 57 3.12 8.06 16.41
C ASP A 57 4.10 6.87 16.57
N GLY A 58 5.16 6.84 15.79
CA GLY A 58 6.15 5.77 15.83
C GLY A 58 5.82 4.54 15.02
N TYR A 59 4.65 4.50 14.37
CA TYR A 59 4.32 3.45 13.42
C TYR A 59 4.95 3.79 12.06
N ARG A 60 5.16 2.75 11.27
CA ARG A 60 5.63 2.89 9.89
C ARG A 60 4.43 2.97 8.96
N SER A 61 4.58 3.67 7.86
CA SER A 61 3.56 3.72 6.80
C SER A 61 4.07 3.09 5.53
N ALA A 62 3.23 2.24 4.97
CA ALA A 62 3.40 1.66 3.64
C ALA A 62 2.20 2.13 2.80
N ASP A 63 2.45 3.03 1.86
CA ASP A 63 1.36 3.65 1.10
C ASP A 63 1.25 3.06 -0.30
N ILE A 64 0.02 2.88 -0.75
CA ILE A 64 -0.33 2.41 -2.08
C ILE A 64 -1.33 3.38 -2.66
N VAL A 65 -1.16 3.75 -3.94
CA VAL A 65 -2.18 4.48 -4.69
C VAL A 65 -2.68 3.60 -5.83
N ILE A 66 -3.98 3.61 -6.10
CA ILE A 66 -4.60 2.79 -7.14
C ILE A 66 -5.65 3.63 -7.88
N ASP A 67 -5.62 3.58 -9.20
CA ASP A 67 -6.64 4.19 -10.06
C ASP A 67 -7.91 3.34 -10.00
N LYS A 68 -9.01 3.93 -9.54
CA LYS A 68 -10.30 3.25 -9.43
C LYS A 68 -10.83 2.78 -10.79
N SER A 69 -10.52 3.51 -11.86
CA SER A 69 -11.04 3.18 -13.18
C SER A 69 -10.37 1.95 -13.81
N THR A 70 -9.17 1.62 -13.35
CA THR A 70 -8.39 0.48 -13.88
C THR A 70 -8.15 -0.60 -12.84
N ILE A 71 -8.75 -0.49 -11.67
CA ILE A 71 -8.54 -1.46 -10.58
C ILE A 71 -8.93 -2.86 -11.03
N SER A 72 -8.10 -3.83 -10.66
CA SER A 72 -8.32 -5.25 -10.94
C SER A 72 -7.72 -6.07 -9.81
N HIS A 73 -8.11 -7.33 -9.73
CA HIS A 73 -7.52 -8.26 -8.74
C HIS A 73 -6.01 -8.38 -8.94
N GLY A 74 -5.57 -8.42 -10.21
CA GLY A 74 -4.14 -8.49 -10.52
C GLY A 74 -3.39 -7.24 -10.10
N LEU A 75 -3.97 -6.05 -10.28
CA LEU A 75 -3.34 -4.80 -9.87
C LEU A 75 -3.21 -4.73 -8.34
N ILE A 76 -4.25 -5.12 -7.62
CA ILE A 76 -4.20 -5.17 -6.16
C ILE A 76 -3.08 -6.10 -5.69
N ALA A 77 -3.03 -7.32 -6.25
CA ALA A 77 -2.00 -8.30 -5.89
C ALA A 77 -0.60 -7.78 -6.19
N HIS A 78 -0.43 -7.10 -7.32
CA HIS A 78 0.85 -6.51 -7.74
C HIS A 78 1.34 -5.48 -6.71
N GLU A 79 0.49 -4.52 -6.35
CA GLU A 79 0.89 -3.46 -5.42
C GLU A 79 1.05 -3.98 -3.99
N VAL A 80 0.22 -4.93 -3.58
CA VAL A 80 0.35 -5.55 -2.25
C VAL A 80 1.68 -6.30 -2.13
N LEU A 81 2.10 -7.01 -3.17
CA LEU A 81 3.39 -7.72 -3.13
C LEU A 81 4.57 -6.75 -2.97
N HIS A 82 4.52 -5.59 -3.64
CA HIS A 82 5.53 -4.55 -3.42
C HIS A 82 5.56 -4.11 -1.96
N SER A 83 4.39 -3.87 -1.36
CA SER A 83 4.30 -3.45 0.05
C SER A 83 4.80 -4.51 1.01
N VAL A 84 4.46 -5.78 0.77
CA VAL A 84 4.98 -6.91 1.56
C VAL A 84 6.51 -6.92 1.53
N ASN A 85 7.09 -6.77 0.35
CA ASN A 85 8.53 -6.73 0.18
C ASN A 85 9.14 -5.53 0.92
N HIS A 86 8.56 -4.35 0.81
CA HIS A 86 9.02 -3.16 1.53
C HIS A 86 8.97 -3.34 3.05
N ILE A 87 7.87 -3.87 3.57
CA ILE A 87 7.67 -4.06 5.01
C ILE A 87 8.70 -5.04 5.58
N LEU A 88 8.81 -6.22 4.96
CA LEU A 88 9.68 -7.28 5.51
C LEU A 88 11.15 -6.92 5.36
N ARG A 89 11.55 -6.32 4.26
CA ARG A 89 12.94 -5.86 4.10
C ARG A 89 13.28 -4.73 5.06
N TYR A 90 12.32 -3.87 5.39
CA TYR A 90 12.53 -2.80 6.35
C TYR A 90 12.85 -3.34 7.75
N VAL A 91 12.32 -4.51 8.12
CA VAL A 91 12.61 -5.17 9.40
C VAL A 91 13.68 -6.27 9.26
N ASP A 92 14.51 -6.17 8.21
CA ASP A 92 15.63 -7.06 7.95
C ASP A 92 15.26 -8.53 7.72
N ILE A 93 14.12 -8.77 7.06
CA ILE A 93 13.70 -10.11 6.66
C ILE A 93 13.71 -10.19 5.12
N PRO A 94 14.88 -10.41 4.49
CA PRO A 94 14.92 -10.57 3.04
C PRO A 94 14.24 -11.88 2.62
N LEU A 95 13.72 -11.92 1.40
CA LEU A 95 13.07 -13.12 0.88
C LEU A 95 14.11 -14.21 0.61
N THR A 96 14.01 -15.29 1.37
CA THR A 96 14.83 -16.49 1.24
C THR A 96 13.93 -17.71 1.40
N GLU A 97 14.47 -18.89 1.23
CA GLU A 97 13.73 -20.13 1.46
C GLU A 97 13.20 -20.19 2.91
N GLU A 98 14.00 -19.74 3.88
CA GLU A 98 13.65 -19.77 5.30
C GLU A 98 12.60 -18.74 5.67
N SER A 99 12.53 -17.61 4.96
CA SER A 99 11.59 -16.52 5.25
C SER A 99 10.36 -16.50 4.35
N GLU A 100 10.27 -17.42 3.39
CA GLU A 100 9.17 -17.46 2.43
C GLU A 100 7.80 -17.42 3.09
N GLU A 101 7.62 -18.17 4.18
CA GLU A 101 6.36 -18.22 4.92
C GLU A 101 5.97 -16.86 5.51
N ALA A 102 6.94 -16.06 5.96
CA ALA A 102 6.66 -14.72 6.45
C ALA A 102 6.07 -13.84 5.34
N TYR A 103 6.61 -13.94 4.12
CA TYR A 103 6.13 -13.20 2.96
C TYR A 103 4.71 -13.62 2.55
N THR A 104 4.48 -14.93 2.47
CA THR A 104 3.16 -15.45 2.06
C THR A 104 2.09 -15.16 3.11
N THR A 105 2.43 -15.25 4.39
CA THR A 105 1.49 -14.97 5.48
C THR A 105 1.10 -13.49 5.52
N LEU A 106 2.05 -12.57 5.37
CA LEU A 106 1.75 -11.15 5.33
C LEU A 106 0.92 -10.79 4.10
N ASN A 107 1.27 -11.37 2.94
CA ASN A 107 0.52 -11.17 1.71
C ASN A 107 -0.95 -11.62 1.87
N HIS A 108 -1.14 -12.80 2.43
CA HIS A 108 -2.48 -13.37 2.70
C HIS A 108 -3.28 -12.44 3.60
N TYR A 109 -2.69 -12.00 4.71
CA TYR A 109 -3.33 -11.09 5.66
C TYR A 109 -3.77 -9.79 5.00
N LEU A 110 -2.90 -9.16 4.22
CA LEU A 110 -3.21 -7.90 3.56
C LEU A 110 -4.31 -8.06 2.50
N ILE A 111 -4.24 -9.09 1.68
CA ILE A 111 -5.25 -9.34 0.64
C ILE A 111 -6.62 -9.55 1.29
N GLU A 112 -6.72 -10.42 2.28
CA GLU A 112 -8.00 -10.66 2.97
C GLU A 112 -8.53 -9.40 3.65
N SER A 113 -7.65 -8.64 4.31
CA SER A 113 -8.04 -7.41 5.00
C SER A 113 -8.57 -6.35 4.03
N ILE A 114 -7.90 -6.20 2.88
CA ILE A 114 -8.33 -5.25 1.83
C ILE A 114 -9.71 -5.63 1.29
N TYR A 115 -9.92 -6.89 0.94
CA TYR A 115 -11.20 -7.33 0.39
C TYR A 115 -12.32 -7.26 1.43
N SER A 116 -12.01 -7.53 2.70
CA SER A 116 -12.96 -7.34 3.79
C SER A 116 -13.41 -5.88 3.90
N ARG A 117 -12.46 -4.93 3.77
CA ARG A 117 -12.78 -3.50 3.80
C ARG A 117 -13.59 -3.08 2.57
N PHE A 118 -13.29 -3.62 1.40
CA PHE A 118 -14.09 -3.36 0.20
C PHE A 118 -15.53 -3.81 0.42
N LYS A 119 -15.74 -4.97 1.03
CA LYS A 119 -17.06 -5.49 1.34
C LYS A 119 -17.82 -4.57 2.30
N GLU A 120 -17.16 -4.10 3.36
CA GLU A 120 -17.76 -3.15 4.31
C GLU A 120 -18.19 -1.86 3.64
N LEU A 121 -17.42 -1.38 2.68
CA LEU A 121 -17.68 -0.14 1.94
C LEU A 121 -18.58 -0.34 0.73
N GLU A 122 -19.02 -1.57 0.50
CA GLU A 122 -19.82 -1.94 -0.67
C GLU A 122 -19.13 -1.55 -1.99
N PHE A 123 -17.79 -1.56 -2.00
CA PHE A 123 -17.01 -1.27 -3.17
C PHE A 123 -16.82 -2.54 -3.99
N THR A 124 -17.23 -2.50 -5.25
CA THR A 124 -17.10 -3.64 -6.18
C THR A 124 -16.42 -3.23 -7.47
N PHE A 125 -15.77 -4.20 -8.10
CA PHE A 125 -15.15 -4.01 -9.41
C PHE A 125 -15.04 -5.39 -10.09
N GLU A 126 -14.84 -5.37 -11.38
CA GLU A 126 -14.72 -6.60 -12.18
C GLU A 126 -13.26 -6.97 -12.47
#